data_b20597eefe30829bc5f54c33a35e11b3
#
_entry.id   b20597eefe30829bc5f54c33a35e11b3
#
_cell.length_a   1.000
_cell.length_b   1.000
_cell.length_c   1.000
_cell.angle_alpha   90.00
_cell.angle_beta   90.00
_cell.angle_gamma   90.00
#
_symmetry.space_group_name_H-M   'P 1'
#
loop_
_entity.id
_entity.type
_entity.pdbx_description
1 polymer ?
#
loop_
_entity_poly.entity_id
_entity_poly.type
_entity_poly.pdbx_seq_one_letter_code
_entity_poly.pdbx_strand_id
1 'polypeptide(L)'
;MLQPKNRNEVNMITTEIVDEVLKILKDYVYKIVLYGSYARGDFNLESDIDIMIILNCDRERVKAYRQQISRLASRIGLKNDIEISLMLRDKETFEQGKKVLPFYKNVDREGVDLYG
;
A
#
# COMPACT_ATOMS: atom_id res chain seq x y z
N MET A 1 -3.01 -6.75 27.63
CA MET A 1 -2.06 -5.77 27.08
C MET A 1 -2.16 -5.70 25.56
N LEU A 2 -2.25 -4.49 25.03
CA LEU A 2 -2.29 -4.30 23.59
C LEU A 2 -0.90 -4.49 23.00
N GLN A 3 -0.84 -5.15 21.85
CA GLN A 3 0.41 -5.37 21.13
C GLN A 3 0.23 -5.01 19.66
N PRO A 4 1.31 -4.65 18.95
CA PRO A 4 1.22 -4.45 17.50
C PRO A 4 0.84 -5.75 16.82
N LYS A 5 0.31 -5.65 15.61
CA LYS A 5 -0.01 -6.82 14.79
C LYS A 5 1.27 -7.61 14.53
N ASN A 6 1.21 -8.94 14.68
CA ASN A 6 2.36 -9.77 14.35
C ASN A 6 2.43 -9.99 12.83
N ARG A 7 3.53 -10.63 12.40
CA ARG A 7 3.78 -10.87 10.97
C ARG A 7 2.64 -11.64 10.30
N ASN A 8 2.11 -12.68 10.96
CA ASN A 8 1.03 -13.47 10.37
C ASN A 8 -0.25 -12.65 10.20
N GLU A 9 -0.59 -11.83 11.19
CA GLU A 9 -1.75 -10.94 11.10
C GLU A 9 -1.60 -9.94 9.97
N VAL A 10 -0.42 -9.33 9.83
CA VAL A 10 -0.14 -8.38 8.76
C VAL A 10 -0.21 -9.08 7.40
N ASN A 11 0.33 -10.29 7.28
CA ASN A 11 0.27 -11.03 6.02
C ASN A 11 -1.16 -11.34 5.62
N MET A 12 -2.03 -11.69 6.56
CA MET A 12 -3.45 -11.92 6.27
C MET A 12 -4.13 -10.65 5.78
N ILE A 13 -3.85 -9.53 6.43
CA ILE A 13 -4.43 -8.23 6.06
C ILE A 13 -3.93 -7.80 4.69
N THR A 14 -2.63 -7.88 4.42
CA THR A 14 -2.08 -7.47 3.13
C THR A 14 -2.57 -8.38 1.99
N THR A 15 -2.75 -9.66 2.25
CA THR A 15 -3.32 -10.58 1.26
C THR A 15 -4.74 -10.16 0.90
N GLU A 16 -5.56 -9.84 1.89
CA GLU A 16 -6.92 -9.35 1.65
C GLU A 16 -6.90 -8.05 0.84
N ILE A 17 -6.02 -7.12 1.20
CA ILE A 17 -5.89 -5.85 0.48
C ILE A 17 -5.53 -6.10 -1.00
N VAL A 18 -4.53 -6.95 -1.25
CA VAL A 18 -4.12 -7.27 -2.62
C VAL A 18 -5.28 -7.86 -3.41
N ASP A 19 -5.99 -8.82 -2.83
CA ASP A 19 -7.11 -9.47 -3.50
C ASP A 19 -8.19 -8.46 -3.88
N GLU A 20 -8.55 -7.58 -2.95
CA GLU A 20 -9.59 -6.58 -3.19
C GLU A 20 -9.15 -5.51 -4.18
N VAL A 21 -7.88 -5.06 -4.10
CA VAL A 21 -7.33 -4.10 -5.05
C VAL A 21 -7.34 -4.67 -6.47
N LEU A 22 -6.96 -5.93 -6.62
CA LEU A 22 -6.93 -6.58 -7.92
C LEU A 22 -8.34 -6.76 -8.50
N LYS A 23 -9.35 -6.95 -7.67
CA LYS A 23 -10.75 -6.99 -8.14
C LYS A 23 -11.19 -5.66 -8.73
N ILE A 24 -10.70 -4.56 -8.16
CA ILE A 24 -11.09 -3.20 -8.57
C ILE A 24 -10.26 -2.71 -9.75
N LEU A 25 -8.94 -2.95 -9.74
CA LEU A 25 -7.97 -2.29 -10.61
C LEU A 25 -7.14 -3.24 -11.49
N LYS A 26 -7.48 -4.50 -11.54
CA LYS A 26 -6.69 -5.60 -12.12
C LYS A 26 -5.80 -5.22 -13.30
N ASP A 27 -6.39 -4.66 -14.35
CA ASP A 27 -5.70 -4.40 -15.61
C ASP A 27 -4.70 -3.25 -15.52
N TYR A 28 -4.80 -2.43 -14.47
CA TYR A 28 -3.94 -1.26 -14.31
C TYR A 28 -2.82 -1.47 -13.32
N VAL A 29 -2.88 -2.50 -12.48
CA VAL A 29 -1.89 -2.66 -11.41
C VAL A 29 -0.54 -3.08 -11.97
N TYR A 30 0.45 -2.22 -11.77
CA TYR A 30 1.83 -2.52 -12.10
C TYR A 30 2.52 -3.19 -10.92
N LYS A 31 2.36 -2.64 -9.71
CA LYS A 31 3.04 -3.14 -8.52
C LYS A 31 2.27 -2.71 -7.28
N ILE A 32 2.29 -3.56 -6.24
CA ILE A 32 1.77 -3.23 -4.91
C ILE A 32 2.89 -3.47 -3.91
N VAL A 33 3.24 -2.46 -3.13
CA VAL A 33 4.41 -2.47 -2.25
C VAL A 33 4.01 -2.10 -0.81
N LEU A 34 4.36 -2.95 0.14
CA LEU A 34 4.28 -2.62 1.56
C LEU A 34 5.54 -1.83 1.91
N TYR A 35 5.38 -0.64 2.51
CA TYR A 35 6.51 0.17 2.94
C TYR A 35 6.30 0.63 4.38
N GLY A 36 7.17 1.50 4.89
CA GLY A 36 7.05 2.00 6.26
C GLY A 36 7.50 0.98 7.29
N SER A 37 7.04 1.16 8.53
CA SER A 37 7.56 0.42 9.68
C SER A 37 7.31 -1.08 9.61
N TYR A 38 6.17 -1.52 9.08
CA TYR A 38 5.91 -2.95 8.94
C TYR A 38 6.80 -3.62 7.90
N ALA A 39 7.23 -2.88 6.89
CA ALA A 39 8.20 -3.40 5.91
C ALA A 39 9.60 -3.48 6.50
N ARG A 40 10.00 -2.47 7.30
CA ARG A 40 11.32 -2.43 7.92
C ARG A 40 11.46 -3.33 9.14
N GLY A 41 10.34 -3.65 9.81
CA GLY A 41 10.37 -4.44 11.03
C GLY A 41 10.48 -3.64 12.31
N ASP A 42 10.45 -2.31 12.25
CA ASP A 42 10.55 -1.43 13.42
C ASP A 42 9.19 -0.89 13.87
N PHE A 43 8.16 -1.69 13.71
CA PHE A 43 6.78 -1.32 14.02
C PHE A 43 6.48 -1.36 15.52
N ASN A 44 5.45 -0.59 15.92
CA ASN A 44 4.95 -0.57 17.30
C ASN A 44 3.41 -0.43 17.27
N LEU A 45 2.79 -0.19 18.45
CA LEU A 45 1.32 -0.09 18.57
C LEU A 45 0.71 1.02 17.72
N GLU A 46 1.47 2.07 17.43
CA GLU A 46 0.99 3.21 16.65
C GLU A 46 1.27 3.09 15.16
N SER A 47 1.95 2.01 14.75
CA SER A 47 2.32 1.84 13.34
C SER A 47 1.10 1.52 12.49
N ASP A 48 1.03 2.19 11.33
CA ASP A 48 0.02 1.94 10.32
C ASP A 48 0.55 0.94 9.30
N ILE A 49 -0.34 0.29 8.59
CA ILE A 49 0.04 -0.48 7.41
C ILE A 49 0.05 0.48 6.22
N ASP A 50 1.23 0.72 5.65
CA ASP A 50 1.44 1.62 4.53
C ASP A 50 1.68 0.84 3.26
N ILE A 51 0.80 1.00 2.28
CA ILE A 51 0.89 0.29 1.01
C ILE A 51 0.78 1.29 -0.14
N MET A 52 1.69 1.18 -1.09
CA MET A 52 1.65 1.94 -2.32
C MET A 52 1.18 1.04 -3.46
N ILE A 53 0.15 1.50 -4.17
CA ILE A 53 -0.39 0.81 -5.33
C ILE A 53 0.02 1.63 -6.55
N ILE A 54 0.87 1.05 -7.39
CA ILE A 54 1.41 1.72 -8.56
C ILE A 54 0.66 1.23 -9.78
N LEU A 55 0.04 2.17 -10.49
CA LEU A 55 -0.83 1.86 -11.61
C LEU A 55 -0.19 2.27 -12.94
N ASN A 56 -0.32 1.41 -13.91
CA ASN A 56 0.14 1.66 -15.27
C ASN A 56 -0.96 2.37 -16.07
N CYS A 57 -1.23 3.62 -15.69
CA CYS A 57 -2.22 4.48 -16.34
C CYS A 57 -1.89 5.93 -16.03
N ASP A 58 -2.63 6.88 -16.60
CA ASP A 58 -2.36 8.29 -16.38
C ASP A 58 -2.90 8.79 -15.04
N ARG A 59 -2.51 10.00 -14.65
CA ARG A 59 -2.89 10.60 -13.37
C ARG A 59 -4.40 10.80 -13.22
N GLU A 60 -5.08 11.10 -14.31
CA GLU A 60 -6.53 11.33 -14.27
C GLU A 60 -7.26 10.05 -13.92
N ARG A 61 -6.83 8.93 -14.46
CA ARG A 61 -7.41 7.63 -14.12
C ARG A 61 -7.11 7.25 -12.68
N VAL A 62 -5.89 7.53 -12.20
CA VAL A 62 -5.53 7.30 -10.79
C VAL A 62 -6.50 8.07 -9.87
N LYS A 63 -6.75 9.35 -10.18
CA LYS A 63 -7.67 10.18 -9.39
C LYS A 63 -9.08 9.60 -9.35
N ALA A 64 -9.52 9.00 -10.44
CA ALA A 64 -10.87 8.44 -10.53
C ALA A 64 -11.09 7.29 -9.53
N TYR A 65 -10.03 6.59 -9.13
CA TYR A 65 -10.13 5.44 -8.22
C TYR A 65 -9.82 5.78 -6.75
N ARG A 66 -9.35 6.99 -6.47
CA ARG A 66 -8.88 7.34 -5.11
C ARG A 66 -9.95 7.13 -4.04
N GLN A 67 -11.17 7.57 -4.31
CA GLN A 67 -12.24 7.47 -3.32
C GLN A 67 -12.58 6.01 -3.03
N GLN A 68 -12.67 5.19 -4.06
CA GLN A 68 -12.99 3.78 -3.92
C GLN A 68 -11.92 3.03 -3.12
N ILE A 69 -10.66 3.32 -3.39
CA ILE A 69 -9.53 2.70 -2.68
C ILE A 69 -9.47 3.20 -1.24
N SER A 70 -9.76 4.48 -1.00
CA SER A 70 -9.82 5.03 0.36
C SER A 70 -10.90 4.34 1.20
N ARG A 71 -12.05 4.07 0.60
CA ARG A 71 -13.13 3.31 1.29
C ARG A 71 -12.70 1.89 1.61
N LEU A 72 -11.97 1.25 0.70
CA LEU A 72 -11.44 -0.09 0.93
C LEU A 72 -10.49 -0.08 2.14
N ALA A 73 -9.57 0.90 2.20
CA ALA A 73 -8.65 1.04 3.32
C ALA A 73 -9.38 1.18 4.64
N SER A 74 -10.41 2.02 4.69
CA SER A 74 -11.22 2.23 5.89
C SER A 74 -11.95 0.95 6.31
N ARG A 75 -12.54 0.24 5.36
CA ARG A 75 -13.30 -0.98 5.64
C ARG A 75 -12.42 -2.07 6.24
N ILE A 76 -11.28 -2.32 5.61
CA ILE A 76 -10.36 -3.35 6.08
C ILE A 76 -9.69 -2.94 7.38
N GLY A 77 -9.36 -1.65 7.51
CA GLY A 77 -8.76 -1.12 8.74
C GLY A 77 -9.68 -1.25 9.95
N LEU A 78 -10.96 -0.90 9.79
CA LEU A 78 -11.94 -1.04 10.88
C LEU A 78 -12.13 -2.51 11.26
N LYS A 79 -12.20 -3.38 10.29
CA LYS A 79 -12.37 -4.82 10.52
C LYS A 79 -11.22 -5.41 11.32
N ASN A 80 -10.01 -4.91 11.13
CA ASN A 80 -8.79 -5.45 11.73
C ASN A 80 -8.22 -4.58 12.85
N ASP A 81 -8.93 -3.53 13.23
CA ASP A 81 -8.51 -2.60 14.28
C ASP A 81 -7.08 -2.08 14.07
N ILE A 82 -6.81 -1.63 12.86
CA ILE A 82 -5.53 -1.02 12.50
C ILE A 82 -5.76 0.02 11.41
N GLU A 83 -4.98 1.10 11.44
CA GLU A 83 -5.06 2.10 10.39
C GLU A 83 -4.30 1.62 9.16
N ILE A 84 -4.94 1.75 8.00
CA ILE A 84 -4.36 1.34 6.72
C ILE A 84 -4.32 2.54 5.79
N SER A 85 -3.14 2.82 5.24
CA SER A 85 -2.93 3.88 4.26
C SER A 85 -2.65 3.23 2.91
N LEU A 86 -3.57 3.39 1.97
CA LEU A 86 -3.40 2.91 0.60
C LEU A 86 -3.17 4.13 -0.30
N MET A 87 -1.95 4.24 -0.82
CA MET A 87 -1.54 5.37 -1.65
C MET A 87 -1.49 4.93 -3.11
N LEU A 88 -2.29 5.58 -3.97
CA LEU A 88 -2.26 5.33 -5.40
C LEU A 88 -1.28 6.26 -6.09
N ARG A 89 -0.45 5.73 -6.99
CA ARG A 89 0.46 6.52 -7.83
C ARG A 89 0.49 5.94 -9.22
N ASP A 90 0.61 6.81 -10.21
CA ASP A 90 0.88 6.36 -11.57
C ASP A 90 2.34 5.92 -11.70
N LYS A 91 2.60 4.99 -12.59
CA LYS A 91 3.93 4.41 -12.78
C LYS A 91 4.96 5.48 -13.14
N GLU A 92 4.61 6.43 -13.99
CA GLU A 92 5.53 7.47 -14.41
C GLU A 92 6.01 8.30 -13.23
N THR A 93 5.09 8.75 -12.37
CA THR A 93 5.44 9.52 -11.18
C THR A 93 6.36 8.72 -10.26
N PHE A 94 6.08 7.43 -10.07
CA PHE A 94 6.91 6.58 -9.22
C PHE A 94 8.32 6.41 -9.82
N GLU A 95 8.42 6.08 -11.10
CA GLU A 95 9.70 5.84 -11.76
C GLU A 95 10.57 7.11 -11.80
N GLN A 96 9.97 8.27 -12.07
CA GLN A 96 10.69 9.54 -12.03
C GLN A 96 11.07 9.91 -10.60
N GLY A 97 10.16 9.70 -9.66
CA GLY A 97 10.40 10.03 -8.25
C GLY A 97 11.54 9.22 -7.64
N LYS A 98 11.70 7.95 -8.03
CA LYS A 98 12.80 7.12 -7.54
C LYS A 98 14.17 7.72 -7.81
N LYS A 99 14.29 8.52 -8.85
CA LYS A 99 15.57 9.11 -9.26
C LYS A 99 15.98 10.28 -8.40
N VAL A 100 15.01 11.02 -7.83
CA VAL A 100 15.30 12.32 -7.21
C VAL A 100 14.69 12.50 -5.82
N LEU A 101 13.63 11.79 -5.43
CA LEU A 101 12.92 12.02 -4.17
C LEU A 101 13.21 10.91 -3.17
N PRO A 102 13.71 11.27 -1.96
CA PRO A 102 14.05 10.27 -0.94
C PRO A 102 12.88 9.33 -0.59
N PHE A 103 11.65 9.85 -0.55
CA PHE A 103 10.47 9.05 -0.23
C PHE A 103 10.33 7.86 -1.20
N TYR A 104 10.36 8.13 -2.52
CA TYR A 104 10.21 7.06 -3.51
C TYR A 104 11.43 6.14 -3.55
N LYS A 105 12.62 6.68 -3.31
CA LYS A 105 13.83 5.86 -3.21
C LYS A 105 13.70 4.87 -2.06
N ASN A 106 13.18 5.32 -0.91
CA ASN A 106 13.01 4.48 0.26
C ASN A 106 11.94 3.41 0.04
N VAL A 107 10.82 3.76 -0.60
CA VAL A 107 9.79 2.78 -0.95
C VAL A 107 10.36 1.69 -1.84
N ASP A 108 11.14 2.07 -2.85
CA ASP A 108 11.75 1.11 -3.78
C ASP A 108 12.76 0.20 -3.08
N ARG A 109 13.60 0.77 -2.22
CA ARG A 109 14.69 0.04 -1.57
C ARG A 109 14.23 -0.82 -0.40
N GLU A 110 13.36 -0.28 0.46
CA GLU A 110 12.95 -0.93 1.71
C GLU A 110 11.62 -1.68 1.59
N GLY A 111 10.87 -1.40 0.54
CA GLY A 111 9.55 -1.97 0.38
C GLY A 111 9.56 -3.47 0.13
N VAL A 112 8.46 -4.10 0.53
CA VAL A 112 8.21 -5.52 0.27
C VAL A 112 7.17 -5.60 -0.85
N ASP A 113 7.54 -6.25 -1.97
CA ASP A 113 6.63 -6.41 -3.09
C ASP A 113 5.54 -7.41 -2.74
N LEU A 114 4.29 -6.94 -2.74
CA LEU A 114 3.13 -7.78 -2.50
C LEU A 114 2.56 -8.31 -3.82
N TYR A 115 2.78 -7.59 -4.92
CA TYR A 115 2.32 -7.94 -6.25
C TYR A 115 3.19 -7.22 -7.28
N GLY A 116 3.58 -7.95 -8.32
CA GLY A 116 4.36 -7.37 -9.41
C GLY A 116 5.89 -7.49 -9.34
#